data_9ba3b5018870cf56bf578c30a35f8420
#
_entry.id   9ba3b5018870cf56bf578c30a35f8420
#
_cell.length_a   1.000
_cell.length_b   1.000
_cell.length_c   1.000
_cell.angle_alpha   90.00
_cell.angle_beta   90.00
_cell.angle_gamma   90.00
#
_symmetry.space_group_name_H-M   'P 1'
#
loop_
_entity.id
_entity.type
_entity.pdbx_description
1 polymer ?
#
loop_
_entity_poly.entity_id
_entity_poly.type
_entity_poly.pdbx_seq_one_letter_code
_entity_poly.pdbx_strand_id
1 'polypeptide(L)'
;RLRAEKKLARTIHFSFGYAEGGGIHKQYTLEDPTNLERDIFKVINYFANRLCDKKALYRTLSVSLTQFIKESNRQLNLFIDEYERKKDVKLAKTIDHLHLKYGKGIVSKATSYTEAGTKHGRLGLMAGHKM
;
A
#
# COMPACT_ATOMS: atom_id res chain seq x y z
N ARG A 1 5.36 -5.62 -6.69
CA ARG A 1 6.54 -5.13 -7.42
C ARG A 1 7.78 -5.09 -6.51
N LEU A 2 7.80 -4.35 -5.39
CA LEU A 2 8.94 -4.33 -4.46
C LEU A 2 9.37 -5.71 -3.99
N ARG A 3 8.42 -6.56 -3.57
CA ARG A 3 8.72 -7.93 -3.11
C ARG A 3 9.34 -8.79 -4.20
N ALA A 4 8.88 -8.66 -5.44
CA ALA A 4 9.47 -9.36 -6.59
C ALA A 4 10.94 -8.96 -6.83
N GLU A 5 11.27 -7.70 -6.57
CA GLU A 5 12.63 -7.17 -6.67
C GLU A 5 13.47 -7.36 -5.39
N LYS A 6 12.93 -8.03 -4.37
CA LYS A 6 13.54 -8.21 -3.04
C LYS A 6 14.04 -6.89 -2.42
N LYS A 7 13.22 -5.84 -2.56
CA LYS A 7 13.48 -4.50 -2.03
C LYS A 7 12.50 -4.13 -0.93
N LEU A 8 12.93 -3.27 -0.04
CA LEU A 8 12.13 -2.59 0.99
C LEU A 8 12.17 -1.10 0.72
N ALA A 9 11.08 -0.40 1.01
CA ALA A 9 11.01 1.05 0.95
C ALA A 9 11.10 1.64 2.34
N ARG A 10 11.78 2.77 2.47
CA ARG A 10 11.90 3.50 3.73
C ARG A 10 11.03 4.74 3.76
N THR A 11 10.79 5.38 2.63
CA THR A 11 10.00 6.61 2.58
C THR A 11 8.72 6.41 1.76
N ILE A 12 7.60 6.82 2.33
CA ILE A 12 6.27 6.80 1.75
C ILE A 12 5.90 8.25 1.42
N HIS A 13 5.63 8.53 0.16
CA HIS A 13 5.01 9.77 -0.29
C HIS A 13 3.56 9.47 -0.61
N PHE A 14 2.65 10.30 -0.14
CA PHE A 14 1.24 10.15 -0.42
C PHE A 14 0.55 11.50 -0.57
N SER A 15 -0.53 11.51 -1.33
CA SER A 15 -1.35 12.70 -1.51
C SER A 15 -2.83 12.36 -1.58
N PHE A 16 -3.65 13.25 -1.05
CA PHE A 16 -5.11 13.22 -1.15
C PHE A 16 -5.54 14.43 -1.97
N GLY A 17 -5.98 14.22 -3.20
CA GLY A 17 -6.44 15.30 -4.09
C GLY A 17 -7.92 15.58 -3.91
N TYR A 18 -8.29 16.84 -3.72
CA TYR A 18 -9.67 17.28 -3.64
C TYR A 18 -10.38 17.19 -5.00
N ALA A 19 -11.70 17.04 -4.98
CA ALA A 19 -12.50 17.02 -6.19
C ALA A 19 -12.46 18.34 -6.96
N GLU A 20 -12.36 19.46 -6.24
CA GLU A 20 -12.32 20.83 -6.78
C GLU A 20 -10.91 21.32 -7.12
N GLY A 21 -9.91 20.48 -6.96
CA GLY A 21 -8.50 20.83 -7.20
C GLY A 21 -7.69 21.05 -5.92
N GLY A 22 -6.36 21.04 -6.06
CA GLY A 22 -5.45 21.06 -4.92
C GLY A 22 -5.43 19.73 -4.16
N GLY A 23 -4.87 19.74 -2.96
CA GLY A 23 -4.79 18.54 -2.13
C GLY A 23 -3.78 18.62 -1.00
N ILE A 24 -3.70 17.55 -0.25
CA ILE A 24 -2.76 17.35 0.85
C ILE A 24 -1.65 16.44 0.36
N HIS A 25 -0.40 16.89 0.49
CA HIS A 25 0.79 16.11 0.14
C HIS A 25 1.63 15.92 1.39
N LYS A 26 2.04 14.70 1.66
CA LYS A 26 2.90 14.35 2.79
C LYS A 26 3.91 13.28 2.40
N GLN A 27 5.01 13.28 3.14
CA GLN A 27 5.95 12.17 3.14
C GLN A 27 6.19 11.71 4.58
N TYR A 28 6.50 10.45 4.74
CA TYR A 28 6.83 9.84 6.01
C TYR A 28 7.98 8.85 5.82
N THR A 29 9.01 8.97 6.64
CA THR A 29 10.14 8.05 6.64
C THR A 29 9.97 7.04 7.77
N LEU A 30 9.92 5.78 7.39
CA LEU A 30 9.78 4.64 8.31
C LEU A 30 11.11 4.39 9.05
N GLU A 31 11.03 4.08 10.32
CA GLU A 31 12.16 3.59 11.08
C GLU A 31 12.60 2.22 10.58
N ASP A 32 11.65 1.31 10.35
CA ASP A 32 11.88 -0.01 9.76
C ASP A 32 11.37 -0.07 8.31
N PRO A 33 12.27 -0.23 7.33
CA PRO A 33 11.89 -0.34 5.94
C PRO A 33 10.97 -1.54 5.67
N THR A 34 9.99 -1.36 4.78
CA THR A 34 8.98 -2.39 4.52
C THR A 34 8.67 -2.58 3.04
N ASN A 35 8.13 -3.76 2.70
CA ASN A 35 7.44 -4.07 1.45
C ASN A 35 6.03 -4.64 1.71
N LEU A 36 5.54 -4.51 2.94
CA LEU A 36 4.23 -4.97 3.35
C LEU A 36 3.19 -3.85 3.19
N GLU A 37 2.12 -4.15 2.48
CA GLU A 37 0.99 -3.22 2.29
C GLU A 37 0.37 -2.77 3.61
N ARG A 38 0.36 -3.66 4.62
CA ARG A 38 -0.17 -3.37 5.95
C ARG A 38 0.53 -2.20 6.61
N ASP A 39 1.86 -2.17 6.55
CA ASP A 39 2.67 -1.12 7.19
C ASP A 39 2.46 0.22 6.49
N ILE A 40 2.47 0.20 5.15
CA ILE A 40 2.20 1.39 4.32
C ILE A 40 0.79 1.92 4.61
N PHE A 41 -0.20 1.04 4.66
CA PHE A 41 -1.59 1.41 4.93
C PHE A 41 -1.76 2.04 6.32
N LYS A 42 -1.09 1.50 7.36
CA LYS A 42 -1.14 2.08 8.72
C LYS A 42 -0.70 3.54 8.73
N VAL A 43 0.41 3.86 8.04
CA VAL A 43 0.92 5.23 7.94
C VAL A 43 -0.08 6.13 7.24
N ILE A 44 -0.55 5.73 6.07
CA ILE A 44 -1.48 6.54 5.28
C ILE A 44 -2.79 6.75 6.04
N ASN A 45 -3.33 5.71 6.66
CA ASN A 45 -4.57 5.79 7.44
C ASN A 45 -4.43 6.70 8.66
N TYR A 46 -3.29 6.66 9.35
CA TYR A 46 -3.01 7.58 10.46
C TYR A 46 -3.09 9.04 10.00
N PHE A 47 -2.44 9.38 8.90
CA PHE A 47 -2.47 10.74 8.37
C PHE A 47 -3.82 11.11 7.76
N ALA A 48 -4.51 10.20 7.09
CA ALA A 48 -5.84 10.44 6.57
C ALA A 48 -6.82 10.83 7.68
N ASN A 49 -6.80 10.11 8.79
CA ASN A 49 -7.68 10.40 9.94
C ASN A 49 -7.38 11.74 10.62
N ARG A 50 -6.17 12.27 10.49
CA ARG A 50 -5.75 13.53 11.14
C ARG A 50 -5.85 14.75 10.22
N LEU A 51 -5.65 14.57 8.94
CA LEU A 51 -5.49 15.67 7.99
C LEU A 51 -6.67 15.82 7.04
N CYS A 52 -7.39 14.73 6.77
CA CYS A 52 -8.51 14.77 5.85
C CYS A 52 -9.77 15.28 6.55
N ASP A 53 -10.38 16.31 5.97
CA ASP A 53 -11.72 16.74 6.37
C ASP A 53 -12.75 15.72 5.90
N LYS A 54 -13.56 15.20 6.82
CA LYS A 54 -14.62 14.21 6.53
C LYS A 54 -15.74 14.76 5.64
N LYS A 55 -15.86 16.08 5.54
CA LYS A 55 -16.85 16.77 4.70
C LYS A 55 -16.35 17.06 3.30
N ALA A 56 -15.02 17.04 3.09
CA ALA A 56 -14.43 17.30 1.79
C ALA A 56 -14.57 16.09 0.85
N LEU A 57 -14.77 16.36 -0.43
CA LEU A 57 -14.78 15.34 -1.47
C LEU A 57 -13.38 15.14 -2.01
N TYR A 58 -12.89 13.91 -1.92
CA TYR A 58 -11.58 13.49 -2.44
C TYR A 58 -11.75 12.73 -3.74
N ARG A 59 -10.98 13.09 -4.76
CA ARG A 59 -11.01 12.47 -6.08
C ARG A 59 -9.86 11.49 -6.30
N THR A 60 -8.69 11.80 -5.77
CA THR A 60 -7.48 11.02 -6.03
C THR A 60 -6.74 10.70 -4.74
N LEU A 61 -6.14 9.51 -4.72
CA LEU A 61 -5.16 9.09 -3.74
C LEU A 61 -3.93 8.60 -4.51
N SER A 62 -2.77 9.20 -4.25
CA SER A 62 -1.51 8.74 -4.81
C SER A 62 -0.59 8.25 -3.70
N VAL A 63 0.12 7.16 -3.99
CA VAL A 63 1.14 6.61 -3.10
C VAL A 63 2.37 6.28 -3.92
N SER A 64 3.52 6.80 -3.53
CA SER A 64 4.81 6.40 -4.08
C SER A 64 5.81 6.08 -2.98
N LEU A 65 6.72 5.20 -3.29
CA LEU A 65 7.70 4.66 -2.36
C LEU A 65 9.09 4.99 -2.86
N THR A 66 9.97 5.40 -1.95
CA THR A 66 11.35 5.78 -2.25
C THR A 66 12.31 5.29 -1.19
N GLN A 67 13.60 5.60 -1.35
CA GLN A 67 14.68 5.14 -0.47
C GLN A 67 14.68 3.62 -0.30
N PHE A 68 14.89 2.93 -1.43
CA PHE A 68 14.90 1.47 -1.45
C PHE A 68 16.19 0.91 -0.89
N ILE A 69 16.08 -0.15 -0.09
CA ILE A 69 17.18 -0.99 0.34
C ILE A 69 16.91 -2.43 -0.10
N LYS A 70 17.97 -3.23 -0.21
CA LYS A 70 17.82 -4.68 -0.41
C LYS A 70 17.26 -5.33 0.84
N GLU A 71 16.37 -6.31 0.68
CA GLU A 71 15.79 -7.07 1.80
C GLU A 71 16.87 -7.72 2.68
N SER A 72 18.00 -8.16 2.07
CA SER A 72 19.16 -8.71 2.78
C SER A 72 19.87 -7.71 3.69
N ASN A 73 19.73 -6.42 3.43
CA ASN A 73 20.41 -5.35 4.17
C ASN A 73 19.53 -4.74 5.27
N ARG A 74 18.36 -5.35 5.52
CA ARG A 74 17.48 -4.89 6.60
C ARG A 74 18.13 -5.20 7.95
N GLN A 75 18.29 -4.17 8.75
CA GLN A 75 18.72 -4.30 10.14
C GLN A 75 17.53 -4.79 11.00
N LEU A 76 17.79 -5.75 11.88
CA LEU A 76 16.77 -6.21 12.83
C LEU A 76 16.45 -5.10 13.82
N ASN A 77 15.16 -4.88 14.07
CA ASN A 77 14.67 -3.92 15.02
C ASN A 77 14.17 -4.68 16.26
N LEU A 78 14.78 -4.39 17.42
CA LEU A 78 14.44 -5.05 18.69
C LEU A 78 13.02 -4.77 19.18
N PHE A 79 12.38 -3.72 18.69
CA PHE A 79 11.01 -3.34 19.07
C PHE A 79 9.93 -3.93 18.14
N ILE A 80 10.32 -4.72 17.13
CA ILE A 80 9.40 -5.37 16.21
C ILE A 80 9.39 -6.86 16.48
N ASP A 81 8.20 -7.43 16.61
CA ASP A 81 8.04 -8.88 16.65
C ASP A 81 8.39 -9.50 15.30
N GLU A 82 9.61 -10.00 15.20
CA GLU A 82 10.13 -10.63 13.99
C GLU A 82 9.36 -11.92 13.62
N TYR A 83 8.74 -12.59 14.57
CA TYR A 83 7.93 -13.77 14.32
C TYR A 83 6.63 -13.38 13.58
N GLU A 84 5.92 -12.39 14.09
CA GLU A 84 4.71 -11.89 13.41
C GLU A 84 5.04 -11.28 12.06
N ARG A 85 6.15 -10.54 11.95
CA ARG A 85 6.60 -10.02 10.67
C ARG A 85 6.89 -11.11 9.65
N LYS A 86 7.55 -12.20 10.04
CA LYS A 86 7.81 -13.35 9.16
C LYS A 86 6.52 -13.99 8.65
N LYS A 87 5.49 -14.10 9.50
CA LYS A 87 4.16 -14.58 9.08
C LYS A 87 3.56 -13.67 8.01
N ASP A 88 3.58 -12.37 8.23
CA ASP A 88 3.04 -11.39 7.28
C ASP A 88 3.77 -11.44 5.93
N VAL A 89 5.10 -11.53 5.96
CA VAL A 89 5.91 -11.66 4.74
C VAL A 89 5.57 -12.97 4.01
N LYS A 90 5.43 -14.08 4.73
CA LYS A 90 5.06 -15.38 4.14
C LYS A 90 3.67 -15.30 3.50
N LEU A 91 2.70 -14.72 4.20
CA LEU A 91 1.35 -14.52 3.67
C LEU A 91 1.35 -13.66 2.42
N ALA A 92 2.06 -12.52 2.45
CA ALA A 92 2.16 -11.62 1.31
C ALA A 92 2.79 -12.31 0.08
N LYS A 93 3.86 -13.09 0.26
CA LYS A 93 4.50 -13.88 -0.80
C LYS A 93 3.55 -14.95 -1.36
N THR A 94 2.76 -15.61 -0.51
CA THR A 94 1.77 -16.60 -0.94
C THR A 94 0.67 -15.94 -1.79
N ILE A 95 0.16 -14.80 -1.38
CA ILE A 95 -0.84 -14.03 -2.14
C ILE A 95 -0.26 -13.58 -3.48
N ASP A 96 0.98 -13.07 -3.51
CA ASP A 96 1.66 -12.69 -4.75
C ASP A 96 1.77 -13.87 -5.71
N HIS A 97 2.12 -15.06 -5.21
CA HIS A 97 2.19 -16.30 -6.01
C HIS A 97 0.82 -16.69 -6.59
N LEU A 98 -0.25 -16.62 -5.78
CA LEU A 98 -1.61 -16.87 -6.26
C LEU A 98 -2.04 -15.89 -7.34
N HIS A 99 -1.72 -14.59 -7.16
CA HIS A 99 -2.00 -13.57 -8.16
C HIS A 99 -1.24 -13.78 -9.48
N LEU A 100 -0.01 -14.27 -9.42
CA LEU A 100 0.78 -14.60 -10.61
C LEU A 100 0.20 -15.82 -11.35
N LYS A 101 -0.24 -16.84 -10.61
CA LYS A 101 -0.72 -18.10 -11.18
C LYS A 101 -2.17 -18.01 -11.69
N TYR A 102 -3.04 -17.31 -10.96
CA TYR A 102 -4.49 -17.32 -11.20
C TYR A 102 -5.09 -15.95 -11.51
N GLY A 103 -4.26 -14.90 -11.55
CA GLY A 103 -4.71 -13.53 -11.78
C GLY A 103 -5.01 -12.73 -10.52
N LYS A 104 -5.04 -11.41 -10.67
CA LYS A 104 -5.15 -10.45 -9.55
C LYS A 104 -6.50 -10.48 -8.81
N GLY A 105 -7.52 -11.08 -9.39
CA GLY A 105 -8.86 -11.15 -8.80
C GLY A 105 -9.08 -12.32 -7.84
N ILE A 106 -8.20 -13.36 -7.85
CA ILE A 106 -8.44 -14.62 -7.15
C ILE A 106 -8.48 -14.47 -5.61
N VAL A 107 -7.68 -13.57 -5.07
CA VAL A 107 -7.64 -13.25 -3.64
C VAL A 107 -7.80 -11.74 -3.46
N SER A 108 -8.73 -11.35 -2.60
CA SER A 108 -8.99 -9.95 -2.28
C SER A 108 -9.32 -9.79 -0.81
N LYS A 109 -9.02 -8.62 -0.26
CA LYS A 109 -9.47 -8.26 1.10
C LYS A 109 -10.99 -8.05 1.11
N ALA A 110 -11.67 -8.43 2.19
CA ALA A 110 -13.11 -8.23 2.33
C ALA A 110 -13.55 -6.77 2.11
N THR A 111 -12.72 -5.80 2.51
CA THR A 111 -12.94 -4.37 2.25
C THR A 111 -13.04 -4.00 0.78
N SER A 112 -12.54 -4.85 -0.14
CA SER A 112 -12.67 -4.63 -1.59
C SER A 112 -14.09 -4.90 -2.11
N TYR A 113 -14.94 -5.53 -1.32
CA TYR A 113 -16.34 -5.88 -1.65
C TYR A 113 -17.36 -4.93 -1.02
N THR A 114 -16.92 -3.90 -0.29
CA THR A 114 -17.80 -2.84 0.20
C THR A 114 -18.18 -1.89 -0.94
N GLU A 115 -19.24 -1.11 -0.76
CA GLU A 115 -19.70 -0.10 -1.75
C GLU A 115 -18.60 0.89 -2.13
N ALA A 116 -17.72 1.27 -1.17
CA ALA A 116 -16.56 2.12 -1.42
C ALA A 116 -15.40 1.40 -2.13
N GLY A 117 -15.48 0.07 -2.30
CA GLY A 117 -14.41 -0.74 -2.88
C GLY A 117 -14.35 -0.58 -4.40
N THR A 118 -13.26 0.00 -4.92
CA THR A 118 -13.07 0.22 -6.36
C THR A 118 -12.24 -0.87 -7.07
N LYS A 119 -11.70 -1.84 -6.32
CA LYS A 119 -10.76 -2.84 -6.87
C LYS A 119 -11.36 -3.65 -8.01
N HIS A 120 -12.57 -4.22 -7.80
CA HIS A 120 -13.20 -5.08 -8.79
C HIS A 120 -13.62 -4.32 -10.05
N GLY A 121 -14.11 -3.09 -9.91
CA GLY A 121 -14.42 -2.22 -11.05
C GLY A 121 -13.20 -1.83 -11.89
N ARG A 122 -11.99 -1.92 -11.31
CA ARG A 122 -10.73 -1.57 -11.99
C ARG A 122 -9.99 -2.77 -12.59
N LEU A 123 -10.38 -4.00 -12.29
CA LEU A 123 -9.69 -5.19 -12.80
C LEU A 123 -9.75 -5.34 -14.33
N GLY A 124 -10.74 -4.75 -14.98
CA GLY A 124 -10.88 -4.73 -16.43
C GLY A 124 -10.45 -3.42 -17.11
N LEU A 125 -9.73 -2.55 -16.39
CA LEU A 125 -9.30 -1.26 -16.95
C LEU A 125 -7.82 -1.32 -17.38
N MET A 126 -7.53 -0.85 -18.58
CA MET A 126 -6.18 -0.58 -19.06
C MET A 126 -5.87 0.90 -18.82
N ALA A 127 -4.77 1.17 -18.09
CA ALA A 127 -4.38 2.55 -17.69
C ALA A 127 -5.51 3.36 -17.03
N GLY A 128 -6.45 2.68 -16.34
CA GLY A 128 -7.59 3.34 -15.69
C GLY A 128 -8.82 3.54 -16.56
N HIS A 129 -8.80 3.12 -17.81
CA HIS A 129 -9.93 3.18 -18.73
C HIS A 129 -10.48 1.78 -19.04
N LYS A 130 -11.80 1.67 -19.29
CA LYS A 130 -12.39 0.42 -19.80
C LYS A 130 -11.81 0.12 -21.19
N MET A 131 -11.41 -1.12 -21.36
CA MET A 131 -11.14 -1.66 -22.70
C MET A 131 -12.41 -1.80 -23.49
#